data_5e6e1dde085a10f58b9ea60be486ad24
#
_entry.id   5e6e1dde085a10f58b9ea60be486ad24
#
_cell.length_a   1.000
_cell.length_b   1.000
_cell.length_c   1.000
_cell.angle_alpha   90.00
_cell.angle_beta   90.00
_cell.angle_gamma   90.00
#
_symmetry.space_group_name_H-M   'P 1'
#
loop_
_entity.id
_entity.type
_entity.pdbx_description
1 polymer ?
#
loop_
_entity_poly.entity_id
_entity_poly.type
_entity_poly.pdbx_seq_one_letter_code
_entity_poly.pdbx_strand_id
1 'polypeptide(L)'
;MRVVTSFNRRHWDDGLAKEMVETFLKHWEGFDLWCYVNGGIPEELAALPVRTIDHYSSDHFLEDFQRTYLSATHPLIWRDGRYEYRWDACRFAHKVCALDDATQLTRGDLVWLDADVISHAHVTPSDIRSLTEEYHDAAYLGRQGFSPEAGFLWLNLEKEGGGIVRDVHRYYRTGKIFDEPEWHDAYLFGKVLPRYASCNLTAGINGKHVWPESPLGKFCSHLKGPARKRTRTDLPDSEALAMPDAATGSL
;
A
#
# COMPACT_ATOMS: atom_id res chain seq x y z
N MET A 1 18.55 1.79 -2.87
CA MET A 1 17.35 1.07 -2.38
C MET A 1 16.12 1.65 -3.07
N ARG A 2 15.17 0.83 -3.44
CA ARG A 2 13.96 1.28 -4.16
C ARG A 2 12.76 1.33 -3.24
N VAL A 3 11.96 2.38 -3.36
CA VAL A 3 10.68 2.51 -2.68
C VAL A 3 9.56 2.52 -3.70
N VAL A 4 8.51 1.78 -3.44
CA VAL A 4 7.34 1.63 -4.31
C VAL A 4 6.10 2.07 -3.57
N THR A 5 5.25 2.81 -4.26
CA THR A 5 3.91 3.17 -3.79
C THR A 5 2.91 3.08 -4.94
N SER A 6 1.62 2.96 -4.64
CA SER A 6 0.57 3.10 -5.65
C SER A 6 -0.58 3.95 -5.14
N PHE A 7 -1.19 4.69 -6.05
CA PHE A 7 -2.36 5.51 -5.77
C PHE A 7 -3.15 5.81 -7.04
N ASN A 8 -4.39 6.21 -6.89
CA ASN A 8 -5.18 6.71 -7.99
C ASN A 8 -5.01 8.22 -8.15
N ARG A 9 -5.38 8.75 -9.32
CA ARG A 9 -5.32 10.18 -9.64
C ARG A 9 -6.00 11.05 -8.57
N ARG A 10 -7.14 10.60 -8.05
CA ARG A 10 -7.88 11.33 -7.01
C ARG A 10 -7.05 11.52 -5.74
N HIS A 11 -6.30 10.51 -5.27
CA HIS A 11 -5.43 10.67 -4.08
C HIS A 11 -4.35 11.73 -4.28
N TRP A 12 -3.92 11.98 -5.52
CA TRP A 12 -3.02 13.07 -5.86
C TRP A 12 -3.75 14.41 -5.81
N ASP A 13 -4.90 14.52 -6.47
CA ASP A 13 -5.71 15.74 -6.54
C ASP A 13 -6.22 16.17 -5.16
N ASP A 14 -6.57 15.21 -4.29
CA ASP A 14 -6.92 15.44 -2.87
C ASP A 14 -5.69 15.81 -1.99
N GLY A 15 -4.48 15.85 -2.57
CA GLY A 15 -3.25 16.24 -1.90
C GLY A 15 -2.59 15.15 -1.04
N LEU A 16 -3.24 14.01 -0.80
CA LEU A 16 -2.73 12.96 0.09
C LEU A 16 -1.46 12.31 -0.46
N ALA A 17 -1.50 11.81 -1.69
CA ALA A 17 -0.33 11.22 -2.34
C ALA A 17 0.74 12.28 -2.69
N LYS A 18 0.33 13.50 -2.96
CA LYS A 18 1.23 14.64 -3.21
C LYS A 18 2.11 14.91 -1.98
N GLU A 19 1.51 14.99 -0.77
CA GLU A 19 2.27 15.19 0.47
C GLU A 19 3.20 14.02 0.77
N MET A 20 2.74 12.77 0.53
CA MET A 20 3.61 11.60 0.65
C MET A 20 4.86 11.74 -0.23
N VAL A 21 4.70 12.06 -1.51
CA VAL A 21 5.81 12.21 -2.46
C VAL A 21 6.72 13.38 -2.07
N GLU A 22 6.15 14.55 -1.75
CA GLU A 22 6.92 15.75 -1.37
C GLU A 22 7.74 15.51 -0.09
N THR A 23 7.14 14.90 0.93
CA THR A 23 7.85 14.59 2.18
C THR A 23 8.85 13.46 2.01
N PHE A 24 8.58 12.49 1.12
CA PHE A 24 9.56 11.49 0.74
C PHE A 24 10.78 12.13 0.10
N LEU A 25 10.62 12.93 -0.94
CA LEU A 25 11.72 13.62 -1.63
C LEU A 25 12.55 14.51 -0.70
N LYS A 26 11.92 15.07 0.33
CA LYS A 26 12.59 15.91 1.31
C LYS A 26 13.43 15.10 2.31
N HIS A 27 12.99 13.90 2.68
CA HIS A 27 13.52 13.19 3.83
C HIS A 27 14.21 11.86 3.52
N TRP A 28 13.98 11.23 2.35
CA TRP A 28 14.53 9.92 2.00
C TRP A 28 15.72 10.04 1.05
N GLU A 29 16.90 10.26 1.61
CA GLU A 29 18.12 10.41 0.81
C GLU A 29 18.68 9.06 0.36
N GLY A 30 19.06 8.95 -0.93
CA GLY A 30 19.64 7.73 -1.51
C GLY A 30 18.63 6.64 -1.87
N PHE A 31 17.35 7.02 -1.98
CA PHE A 31 16.29 6.12 -2.44
C PHE A 31 15.74 6.57 -3.79
N ASP A 32 15.27 5.58 -4.59
CA ASP A 32 14.51 5.80 -5.82
C ASP A 32 13.02 5.56 -5.54
N LEU A 33 12.15 6.56 -5.71
CA LEU A 33 10.71 6.40 -5.56
C LEU A 33 10.06 6.04 -6.90
N TRP A 34 9.28 4.94 -6.89
CA TRP A 34 8.45 4.52 -8.00
C TRP A 34 6.98 4.65 -7.63
N CYS A 35 6.25 5.45 -8.40
CA CYS A 35 4.84 5.74 -8.20
C CYS A 35 4.01 5.04 -9.29
N TYR A 36 3.27 4.00 -8.92
CA TYR A 36 2.29 3.37 -9.78
C TYR A 36 0.98 4.13 -9.69
N VAL A 37 0.57 4.77 -10.79
CA VAL A 37 -0.57 5.68 -10.81
C VAL A 37 -1.70 5.10 -11.63
N ASN A 38 -2.90 5.07 -11.05
CA ASN A 38 -4.13 4.70 -11.73
C ASN A 38 -4.97 5.93 -12.04
N GLY A 39 -5.52 6.01 -13.25
CA GLY A 39 -6.37 7.11 -13.70
C GLY A 39 -5.61 8.29 -14.30
N GLY A 40 -4.41 8.03 -14.82
CA GLY A 40 -3.54 9.00 -15.51
C GLY A 40 -2.53 9.67 -14.59
N ILE A 41 -1.32 9.82 -15.11
CA ILE A 41 -0.18 10.42 -14.39
C ILE A 41 -0.36 11.96 -14.36
N PRO A 42 -0.39 12.60 -13.18
CA PRO A 42 -0.41 14.06 -13.08
C PRO A 42 0.85 14.69 -13.68
N GLU A 43 0.72 15.78 -14.42
CA GLU A 43 1.87 16.50 -15.00
C GLU A 43 2.84 16.98 -13.92
N GLU A 44 2.32 17.48 -12.80
CA GLU A 44 3.15 17.90 -11.66
C GLU A 44 3.99 16.74 -11.11
N LEU A 45 3.43 15.54 -11.01
CA LEU A 45 4.15 14.35 -10.57
C LEU A 45 5.22 13.93 -11.58
N ALA A 46 4.89 13.98 -12.88
CA ALA A 46 5.82 13.64 -13.95
C ALA A 46 7.05 14.58 -14.01
N ALA A 47 6.93 15.79 -13.47
CA ALA A 47 8.01 16.75 -13.38
C ALA A 47 8.93 16.55 -12.15
N LEU A 48 8.56 15.70 -11.20
CA LEU A 48 9.37 15.42 -10.01
C LEU A 48 10.44 14.35 -10.29
N PRO A 49 11.52 14.30 -9.50
CA PRO A 49 12.58 13.30 -9.65
C PRO A 49 12.15 11.91 -9.09
N VAL A 50 11.03 11.40 -9.60
CA VAL A 50 10.46 10.09 -9.28
C VAL A 50 10.17 9.33 -10.55
N ARG A 51 10.14 8.00 -10.49
CA ARG A 51 9.68 7.20 -11.61
C ARG A 51 8.17 7.04 -11.55
N THR A 52 7.48 7.52 -12.56
CA THR A 52 6.03 7.35 -12.72
C THR A 52 5.72 6.19 -13.66
N ILE A 53 4.77 5.36 -13.29
CA ILE A 53 4.35 4.18 -14.06
C ILE A 53 2.82 4.21 -14.13
N ASP A 54 2.27 4.20 -15.34
CA ASP A 54 0.84 3.97 -15.51
C ASP A 54 0.52 2.53 -15.16
N HIS A 55 -0.36 2.35 -14.18
CA HIS A 55 -0.57 1.06 -13.55
C HIS A 55 -1.23 0.04 -14.48
N TYR A 56 -2.15 0.48 -15.35
CA TYR A 56 -2.78 -0.42 -16.32
C TYR A 56 -1.90 -0.73 -17.52
N SER A 57 -0.96 0.15 -17.86
CA SER A 57 0.01 -0.13 -18.91
C SER A 57 1.09 -1.13 -18.49
N SER A 58 1.38 -1.21 -17.19
CA SER A 58 2.39 -2.12 -16.65
C SER A 58 1.86 -3.53 -16.41
N ASP A 59 0.56 -3.69 -16.11
CA ASP A 59 -0.03 -4.99 -15.81
C ASP A 59 -1.46 -5.14 -16.35
N HIS A 60 -1.59 -5.79 -17.50
CA HIS A 60 -2.89 -6.11 -18.10
C HIS A 60 -3.76 -7.00 -17.20
N PHE A 61 -3.15 -7.81 -16.33
CA PHE A 61 -3.89 -8.61 -15.36
C PHE A 61 -4.73 -7.75 -14.43
N LEU A 62 -4.21 -6.62 -13.96
CA LEU A 62 -4.94 -5.74 -13.05
C LEU A 62 -6.23 -5.20 -13.69
N GLU A 63 -6.16 -4.76 -14.95
CA GLU A 63 -7.33 -4.30 -15.70
C GLU A 63 -8.36 -5.41 -15.89
N ASP A 64 -7.91 -6.60 -16.31
CA ASP A 64 -8.77 -7.77 -16.48
C ASP A 64 -9.40 -8.23 -15.16
N PHE A 65 -8.65 -8.24 -14.09
CA PHE A 65 -9.14 -8.58 -12.77
C PHE A 65 -10.25 -7.62 -12.31
N GLN A 66 -10.02 -6.32 -12.44
CA GLN A 66 -11.02 -5.32 -12.08
C GLN A 66 -12.27 -5.42 -12.95
N ARG A 67 -12.12 -5.53 -14.26
CA ARG A 67 -13.25 -5.70 -15.18
C ARG A 67 -14.09 -6.93 -14.84
N THR A 68 -13.44 -8.02 -14.44
CA THR A 68 -14.11 -9.29 -14.11
C THR A 68 -14.82 -9.25 -12.78
N TYR A 69 -14.20 -8.67 -11.76
CA TYR A 69 -14.64 -8.85 -10.36
C TYR A 69 -15.22 -7.60 -9.69
N LEU A 70 -15.14 -6.42 -10.29
CA LEU A 70 -15.65 -5.19 -9.66
C LEU A 70 -17.14 -5.31 -9.32
N SER A 71 -17.96 -5.82 -10.22
CA SER A 71 -19.40 -6.00 -10.00
C SER A 71 -19.70 -7.06 -8.94
N ALA A 72 -18.89 -8.12 -8.87
CA ALA A 72 -19.07 -9.21 -7.90
C ALA A 72 -18.69 -8.80 -6.47
N THR A 73 -17.69 -7.91 -6.32
CA THR A 73 -17.25 -7.44 -5.01
C THR A 73 -18.10 -6.29 -4.48
N HIS A 74 -18.67 -5.47 -5.38
CA HIS A 74 -19.40 -4.27 -5.00
C HIS A 74 -20.51 -4.47 -3.95
N PRO A 75 -21.38 -5.51 -4.01
CA PRO A 75 -22.42 -5.72 -3.01
C PRO A 75 -21.87 -6.09 -1.61
N LEU A 76 -20.66 -6.64 -1.54
CA LEU A 76 -20.01 -7.02 -0.27
C LEU A 76 -19.25 -5.86 0.34
N ILE A 77 -18.81 -4.90 -0.49
CA ILE A 77 -18.08 -3.72 -0.06
C ILE A 77 -19.01 -2.73 0.66
N TRP A 78 -20.28 -2.68 0.26
CA TRP A 78 -21.27 -1.78 0.84
C TRP A 78 -22.34 -2.57 1.59
N ARG A 79 -22.27 -2.58 2.91
CA ARG A 79 -23.24 -3.22 3.80
C ARG A 79 -23.87 -2.18 4.70
N ASP A 80 -25.19 -2.08 4.67
CA ASP A 80 -25.96 -1.13 5.48
C ASP A 80 -25.46 0.32 5.36
N GLY A 81 -25.08 0.73 4.14
CA GLY A 81 -24.51 2.05 3.86
C GLY A 81 -23.09 2.27 4.38
N ARG A 82 -22.40 1.22 4.85
CA ARG A 82 -21.02 1.29 5.34
C ARG A 82 -20.06 0.62 4.39
N TYR A 83 -18.93 1.29 4.15
CA TYR A 83 -17.83 0.72 3.35
C TYR A 83 -17.04 -0.31 4.17
N GLU A 84 -17.02 -1.54 3.68
CA GLU A 84 -16.34 -2.69 4.29
C GLU A 84 -15.12 -3.07 3.46
N TYR A 85 -14.00 -2.40 3.70
CA TYR A 85 -12.75 -2.56 2.94
C TYR A 85 -12.24 -4.00 2.87
N ARG A 86 -12.57 -4.85 3.84
CA ARG A 86 -12.08 -6.23 3.93
C ARG A 86 -12.43 -7.10 2.72
N TRP A 87 -13.46 -6.72 1.97
CA TRP A 87 -13.89 -7.42 0.75
C TRP A 87 -13.66 -6.62 -0.53
N ASP A 88 -12.87 -5.56 -0.49
CA ASP A 88 -12.51 -4.77 -1.67
C ASP A 88 -11.24 -5.31 -2.36
N ALA A 89 -11.32 -6.53 -2.89
CA ALA A 89 -10.19 -7.16 -3.58
C ALA A 89 -9.65 -6.29 -4.74
N CYS A 90 -10.55 -5.61 -5.47
CA CYS A 90 -10.17 -4.77 -6.60
C CYS A 90 -9.27 -3.59 -6.19
N ARG A 91 -9.56 -2.98 -5.04
CA ARG A 91 -8.74 -1.90 -4.49
C ARG A 91 -7.34 -2.40 -4.12
N PHE A 92 -7.27 -3.53 -3.42
CA PHE A 92 -6.00 -4.04 -2.91
C PHE A 92 -5.16 -4.76 -3.98
N ALA A 93 -5.76 -5.17 -5.09
CA ALA A 93 -5.03 -5.69 -6.26
C ALA A 93 -3.98 -4.70 -6.76
N HIS A 94 -4.26 -3.38 -6.73
CA HIS A 94 -3.31 -2.34 -7.15
C HIS A 94 -1.96 -2.46 -6.44
N LYS A 95 -1.95 -2.60 -5.12
CA LYS A 95 -0.72 -2.74 -4.36
C LYS A 95 0.05 -3.99 -4.73
N VAL A 96 -0.66 -5.10 -4.84
CA VAL A 96 -0.06 -6.40 -5.10
C VAL A 96 0.55 -6.45 -6.51
N CYS A 97 -0.16 -5.91 -7.51
CA CYS A 97 0.35 -5.82 -8.88
C CYS A 97 1.54 -4.85 -9.00
N ALA A 98 1.51 -3.70 -8.32
CA ALA A 98 2.64 -2.77 -8.28
C ALA A 98 3.89 -3.42 -7.67
N LEU A 99 3.73 -4.17 -6.59
CA LEU A 99 4.82 -4.91 -5.97
C LEU A 99 5.34 -6.03 -6.89
N ASP A 100 4.46 -6.79 -7.54
CA ASP A 100 4.87 -7.89 -8.43
C ASP A 100 5.68 -7.34 -9.61
N ASP A 101 5.20 -6.30 -10.29
CA ASP A 101 5.94 -5.64 -11.38
C ASP A 101 7.30 -5.10 -10.89
N ALA A 102 7.32 -4.39 -9.76
CA ALA A 102 8.54 -3.83 -9.20
C ALA A 102 9.56 -4.91 -8.83
N THR A 103 9.14 -6.07 -8.32
CA THR A 103 10.06 -7.18 -7.99
C THR A 103 10.72 -7.79 -9.24
N GLN A 104 10.05 -7.75 -10.37
CA GLN A 104 10.62 -8.23 -11.65
C GLN A 104 11.66 -7.26 -12.23
N LEU A 105 11.47 -5.95 -12.00
CA LEU A 105 12.31 -4.88 -12.54
C LEU A 105 13.45 -4.45 -11.61
N THR A 106 13.51 -4.96 -10.38
CA THR A 106 14.42 -4.51 -9.33
C THR A 106 15.33 -5.65 -8.86
N ARG A 107 16.50 -5.29 -8.31
CA ARG A 107 17.41 -6.16 -7.56
C ARG A 107 17.71 -5.49 -6.21
N GLY A 108 18.16 -6.31 -5.24
CA GLY A 108 18.47 -5.82 -3.90
C GLY A 108 17.25 -5.51 -3.06
N ASP A 109 17.27 -4.41 -2.32
CA ASP A 109 16.21 -4.05 -1.40
C ASP A 109 15.07 -3.30 -2.09
N LEU A 110 13.84 -3.73 -1.83
CA LEU A 110 12.60 -3.06 -2.20
C LEU A 110 11.82 -2.71 -0.93
N VAL A 111 11.30 -1.49 -0.85
CA VAL A 111 10.42 -1.03 0.22
C VAL A 111 9.07 -0.65 -0.35
N TRP A 112 8.00 -1.12 0.26
CA TRP A 112 6.66 -0.60 0.04
C TRP A 112 6.33 0.47 1.07
N LEU A 113 5.77 1.59 0.63
CA LEU A 113 5.11 2.59 1.47
C LEU A 113 3.72 2.90 0.92
N ASP A 114 2.69 2.87 1.78
CA ASP A 114 1.36 3.34 1.39
C ASP A 114 1.39 4.85 1.08
N ALA A 115 0.54 5.28 0.15
CA ALA A 115 0.48 6.68 -0.31
C ALA A 115 -0.05 7.69 0.74
N ASP A 116 -0.34 7.22 1.95
CA ASP A 116 -0.70 8.04 3.11
C ASP A 116 0.33 7.94 4.26
N VAL A 117 1.56 7.56 3.93
CA VAL A 117 2.72 7.62 4.83
C VAL A 117 3.44 8.95 4.64
N ILE A 118 3.48 9.77 5.67
CA ILE A 118 4.09 11.10 5.66
C ILE A 118 5.40 11.08 6.43
N SER A 119 6.47 11.51 5.79
CA SER A 119 7.81 11.55 6.38
C SER A 119 8.06 12.88 7.08
N HIS A 120 8.65 12.82 8.27
CA HIS A 120 8.94 14.00 9.10
C HIS A 120 10.39 14.07 9.60
N ALA A 121 11.19 13.03 9.34
CA ALA A 121 12.60 13.00 9.69
C ALA A 121 13.43 12.31 8.60
N HIS A 122 14.72 12.60 8.58
CA HIS A 122 15.66 12.07 7.59
C HIS A 122 15.80 10.54 7.70
N VAL A 123 15.84 9.87 6.56
CA VAL A 123 15.97 8.41 6.42
C VAL A 123 17.02 8.09 5.35
N THR A 124 17.90 7.17 5.67
CA THR A 124 18.88 6.62 4.73
C THR A 124 18.65 5.13 4.47
N PRO A 125 19.17 4.56 3.37
CA PRO A 125 19.15 3.11 3.15
C PRO A 125 19.78 2.30 4.31
N SER A 126 20.77 2.87 5.00
CA SER A 126 21.39 2.25 6.18
C SER A 126 20.42 2.16 7.35
N ASP A 127 19.59 3.19 7.56
CA ASP A 127 18.57 3.15 8.62
C ASP A 127 17.57 2.02 8.39
N ILE A 128 17.11 1.85 7.16
CA ILE A 128 16.17 0.76 6.82
C ILE A 128 16.84 -0.61 6.97
N ARG A 129 18.07 -0.79 6.46
CA ARG A 129 18.80 -2.06 6.60
C ARG A 129 19.09 -2.42 8.04
N SER A 130 19.33 -1.43 8.91
CA SER A 130 19.58 -1.67 10.32
C SER A 130 18.39 -2.22 11.11
N LEU A 131 17.19 -2.21 10.50
CA LEU A 131 15.99 -2.79 11.09
C LEU A 131 15.91 -4.31 10.94
N THR A 132 16.80 -4.91 10.12
CA THR A 132 16.74 -6.32 9.75
C THR A 132 18.11 -6.97 9.84
N GLU A 133 18.12 -8.31 9.87
CA GLU A 133 19.33 -9.09 9.71
C GLU A 133 19.49 -9.52 8.24
N GLU A 134 20.71 -9.74 7.82
CA GLU A 134 21.08 -10.05 6.44
C GLU A 134 20.38 -11.32 5.87
N TYR A 135 20.00 -12.24 6.75
CA TYR A 135 19.30 -13.48 6.36
C TYR A 135 17.79 -13.32 6.16
N HIS A 136 17.18 -12.19 6.55
CA HIS A 136 15.74 -12.01 6.39
C HIS A 136 15.34 -11.80 4.91
N ASP A 137 14.21 -12.41 4.53
CA ASP A 137 13.55 -12.23 3.25
C ASP A 137 12.69 -10.96 3.22
N ALA A 138 12.10 -10.62 4.37
CA ALA A 138 11.22 -9.47 4.54
C ALA A 138 11.22 -8.92 5.96
N ALA A 139 10.81 -7.64 6.09
CA ALA A 139 10.43 -7.04 7.37
C ALA A 139 9.08 -6.31 7.25
N TYR A 140 8.28 -6.42 8.30
CA TYR A 140 6.92 -5.89 8.34
C TYR A 140 6.52 -5.44 9.75
N LEU A 141 5.41 -4.72 9.84
CA LEU A 141 4.82 -4.32 11.11
C LEU A 141 3.69 -5.29 11.48
N GLY A 142 3.95 -6.24 12.38
CA GLY A 142 2.95 -7.18 12.87
C GLY A 142 1.99 -6.53 13.87
N ARG A 143 0.79 -7.09 14.02
CA ARG A 143 -0.21 -6.64 14.99
C ARG A 143 -0.80 -7.86 15.68
N GLN A 144 -0.71 -7.90 17.00
CA GLN A 144 -1.23 -9.02 17.76
C GLN A 144 -2.75 -9.13 17.59
N GLY A 145 -3.22 -10.29 17.13
CA GLY A 145 -4.65 -10.57 16.89
C GLY A 145 -5.25 -9.89 15.64
N PHE A 146 -4.42 -9.26 14.79
CA PHE A 146 -4.85 -8.62 13.54
C PHE A 146 -3.91 -8.96 12.39
N SER A 147 -4.37 -8.74 11.16
CA SER A 147 -3.50 -8.77 9.98
C SER A 147 -2.38 -7.72 10.13
N PRO A 148 -1.18 -7.93 9.55
CA PRO A 148 -0.09 -6.97 9.59
C PRO A 148 -0.50 -5.55 9.20
N GLU A 149 0.26 -4.58 9.65
CA GLU A 149 0.16 -3.22 9.17
C GLU A 149 0.84 -3.12 7.81
N ALA A 150 0.06 -3.15 6.74
CA ALA A 150 0.58 -3.25 5.38
C ALA A 150 1.05 -1.91 4.79
N GLY A 151 1.06 -0.83 5.55
CA GLY A 151 1.59 0.48 5.10
C GLY A 151 3.09 0.50 4.88
N PHE A 152 3.81 -0.49 5.43
CA PHE A 152 5.23 -0.72 5.21
C PHE A 152 5.52 -2.19 5.01
N LEU A 153 6.39 -2.49 4.04
CA LEU A 153 6.98 -3.80 3.82
C LEU A 153 8.37 -3.61 3.22
N TRP A 154 9.40 -4.20 3.83
CA TRP A 154 10.73 -4.31 3.23
C TRP A 154 10.92 -5.74 2.71
N LEU A 155 11.51 -5.86 1.52
CA LEU A 155 11.74 -7.11 0.81
C LEU A 155 13.20 -7.19 0.35
N ASN A 156 13.86 -8.29 0.64
CA ASN A 156 15.19 -8.62 0.12
C ASN A 156 15.04 -9.47 -1.14
N LEU A 157 15.22 -8.84 -2.32
CA LEU A 157 15.09 -9.54 -3.61
C LEU A 157 16.31 -10.38 -4.00
N GLU A 158 17.40 -10.28 -3.23
CA GLU A 158 18.55 -11.20 -3.35
C GLU A 158 18.31 -12.51 -2.57
N LYS A 159 17.24 -12.55 -1.78
CA LYS A 159 16.70 -13.71 -1.09
C LYS A 159 15.30 -14.02 -1.65
N GLU A 160 14.40 -14.50 -0.79
CA GLU A 160 13.05 -14.93 -1.19
C GLU A 160 11.98 -13.82 -1.06
N GLY A 161 12.37 -12.55 -0.90
CA GLY A 161 11.42 -11.44 -0.82
C GLY A 161 10.48 -11.33 -2.02
N GLY A 162 10.99 -11.60 -3.23
CA GLY A 162 10.16 -11.69 -4.44
C GLY A 162 9.21 -12.89 -4.43
N GLY A 163 9.56 -13.98 -3.76
CA GLY A 163 8.71 -15.16 -3.56
C GLY A 163 7.45 -14.81 -2.75
N ILE A 164 7.60 -13.98 -1.72
CA ILE A 164 6.48 -13.50 -0.89
C ILE A 164 5.43 -12.77 -1.74
N VAL A 165 5.88 -11.84 -2.57
CA VAL A 165 4.98 -11.05 -3.44
C VAL A 165 4.31 -11.96 -4.46
N ARG A 166 5.06 -12.85 -5.11
CA ARG A 166 4.55 -13.82 -6.07
C ARG A 166 3.49 -14.74 -5.47
N ASP A 167 3.68 -15.19 -4.22
CA ASP A 167 2.70 -16.04 -3.52
C ASP A 167 1.42 -15.26 -3.19
N VAL A 168 1.52 -14.00 -2.75
CA VAL A 168 0.35 -13.12 -2.54
C VAL A 168 -0.35 -12.83 -3.87
N HIS A 169 0.40 -12.47 -4.92
CA HIS A 169 -0.16 -12.18 -6.25
C HIS A 169 -0.89 -13.39 -6.86
N ARG A 170 -0.42 -14.61 -6.58
CA ARG A 170 -1.08 -15.85 -7.03
C ARG A 170 -2.51 -15.98 -6.52
N TYR A 171 -2.84 -15.51 -5.30
CA TYR A 171 -4.22 -15.51 -4.81
C TYR A 171 -5.15 -14.67 -5.69
N TYR A 172 -4.68 -13.51 -6.13
CA TYR A 172 -5.44 -12.66 -7.06
C TYR A 172 -5.51 -13.30 -8.45
N ARG A 173 -4.40 -13.73 -9.01
CA ARG A 173 -4.33 -14.30 -10.37
C ARG A 173 -5.19 -15.54 -10.56
N THR A 174 -5.34 -16.34 -9.53
CA THR A 174 -6.13 -17.58 -9.59
C THR A 174 -7.57 -17.42 -9.08
N GLY A 175 -7.95 -16.23 -8.64
CA GLY A 175 -9.25 -15.99 -7.99
C GLY A 175 -9.39 -16.60 -6.61
N LYS A 176 -8.37 -17.28 -6.08
CA LYS A 176 -8.40 -17.91 -4.75
C LYS A 176 -8.56 -16.92 -3.60
N ILE A 177 -8.34 -15.64 -3.85
CA ILE A 177 -8.63 -14.62 -2.85
C ILE A 177 -10.10 -14.64 -2.41
N PHE A 178 -11.03 -15.02 -3.30
CA PHE A 178 -12.46 -15.08 -3.00
C PHE A 178 -12.85 -16.29 -2.13
N ASP A 179 -11.96 -17.28 -1.98
CA ASP A 179 -12.11 -18.40 -1.05
C ASP A 179 -11.64 -18.04 0.37
N GLU A 180 -11.03 -16.87 0.55
CA GLU A 180 -10.48 -16.42 1.82
C GLU A 180 -11.53 -15.64 2.65
N PRO A 181 -11.41 -15.63 3.99
CA PRO A 181 -12.29 -14.86 4.87
C PRO A 181 -12.26 -13.35 4.66
N GLU A 182 -11.12 -12.81 4.20
CA GLU A 182 -10.92 -11.39 3.92
C GLU A 182 -10.12 -11.23 2.62
N TRP A 183 -10.47 -10.23 1.80
CA TRP A 183 -9.96 -10.07 0.43
C TRP A 183 -9.03 -8.86 0.27
N HIS A 184 -8.22 -8.60 1.28
CA HIS A 184 -7.26 -7.48 1.24
C HIS A 184 -5.82 -7.95 1.42
N ASP A 185 -4.90 -7.12 0.96
CA ASP A 185 -3.46 -7.37 0.92
C ASP A 185 -2.88 -7.74 2.30
N ALA A 186 -3.22 -6.98 3.35
CA ALA A 186 -2.69 -7.21 4.69
C ALA A 186 -3.07 -8.60 5.23
N TYR A 187 -4.27 -9.11 4.94
CA TYR A 187 -4.68 -10.46 5.30
C TYR A 187 -3.79 -11.50 4.60
N LEU A 188 -3.60 -11.35 3.29
CA LEU A 188 -2.77 -12.28 2.53
C LEU A 188 -1.30 -12.21 2.92
N PHE A 189 -0.73 -11.02 3.15
CA PHE A 189 0.62 -10.89 3.69
C PHE A 189 0.74 -11.59 5.04
N GLY A 190 -0.23 -11.45 5.95
CA GLY A 190 -0.26 -12.15 7.22
C GLY A 190 -0.28 -13.67 7.10
N LYS A 191 -0.86 -14.20 6.03
CA LYS A 191 -0.91 -15.63 5.71
C LYS A 191 0.38 -16.16 5.07
N VAL A 192 1.05 -15.33 4.28
CA VAL A 192 2.23 -15.72 3.48
C VAL A 192 3.54 -15.49 4.24
N LEU A 193 3.74 -14.35 4.87
CA LEU A 193 4.97 -13.97 5.57
C LEU A 193 5.51 -15.03 6.54
N PRO A 194 4.67 -15.76 7.33
CA PRO A 194 5.18 -16.80 8.23
C PRO A 194 5.86 -18.00 7.56
N ARG A 195 5.77 -18.13 6.23
CA ARG A 195 6.42 -19.19 5.45
C ARG A 195 7.85 -18.84 5.03
N TYR A 196 8.29 -17.62 5.30
CA TYR A 196 9.55 -17.03 4.90
C TYR A 196 10.35 -16.55 6.11
N ALA A 197 11.64 -16.32 5.95
CA ALA A 197 12.48 -15.71 6.98
C ALA A 197 12.13 -14.22 7.16
N SER A 198 10.98 -13.95 7.77
CA SER A 198 10.43 -12.60 7.90
C SER A 198 10.59 -12.04 9.31
N CYS A 199 10.96 -10.76 9.42
CA CYS A 199 11.15 -10.02 10.66
C CYS A 199 9.92 -9.18 11.00
N ASN A 200 9.32 -9.43 12.17
CA ASN A 200 8.29 -8.56 12.72
C ASN A 200 8.90 -7.43 13.53
N LEU A 201 8.96 -6.22 12.97
CA LEU A 201 9.56 -5.03 13.57
C LEU A 201 8.79 -4.48 14.80
N THR A 202 7.59 -5.00 15.04
CA THR A 202 6.71 -4.60 16.13
C THR A 202 6.40 -5.74 17.09
N ALA A 203 7.28 -6.74 17.13
CA ALA A 203 7.18 -7.82 18.10
C ALA A 203 7.17 -7.25 19.53
N GLY A 204 6.14 -7.62 20.31
CA GLY A 204 5.95 -7.10 21.68
C GLY A 204 5.17 -5.78 21.78
N ILE A 205 4.87 -5.11 20.67
CA ILE A 205 3.97 -3.95 20.67
C ILE A 205 2.53 -4.44 20.57
N ASN A 206 1.71 -4.01 21.53
CA ASN A 206 0.30 -4.39 21.61
C ASN A 206 -0.61 -3.36 20.93
N GLY A 207 -1.74 -3.84 20.39
CA GLY A 207 -2.79 -3.00 19.85
C GLY A 207 -2.84 -2.90 18.33
N LYS A 208 -3.80 -2.13 17.86
CA LYS A 208 -4.13 -2.00 16.43
C LYS A 208 -3.25 -0.98 15.70
N HIS A 209 -2.73 0.00 16.43
CA HIS A 209 -1.97 1.13 15.88
C HIS A 209 -0.50 1.06 16.28
N VAL A 210 0.22 0.10 15.70
CA VAL A 210 1.63 -0.19 16.05
C VAL A 210 2.64 0.78 15.42
N TRP A 211 2.24 1.57 14.42
CA TRP A 211 3.15 2.43 13.68
C TRP A 211 3.91 3.44 14.54
N PRO A 212 3.26 4.22 15.44
CA PRO A 212 3.96 5.23 16.22
C PRO A 212 5.06 4.67 17.15
N GLU A 213 4.87 3.45 17.65
CA GLU A 213 5.79 2.77 18.55
C GLU A 213 6.79 1.89 17.79
N SER A 214 6.62 1.71 16.48
CA SER A 214 7.54 0.96 15.63
C SER A 214 8.85 1.75 15.39
N PRO A 215 9.93 1.07 14.97
CA PRO A 215 11.15 1.77 14.57
C PRO A 215 10.95 2.81 13.47
N LEU A 216 9.88 2.68 12.66
CA LEU A 216 9.54 3.63 11.61
C LEU A 216 8.86 4.89 12.13
N GLY A 217 8.23 4.84 13.32
CA GLY A 217 7.53 5.98 13.91
C GLY A 217 8.43 7.19 14.18
N LYS A 218 9.75 6.98 14.30
CA LYS A 218 10.74 8.06 14.42
C LYS A 218 11.00 8.83 13.12
N PHE A 219 10.62 8.26 11.96
CA PHE A 219 10.89 8.84 10.63
C PHE A 219 9.62 9.29 9.91
N CYS A 220 8.54 8.53 10.08
CA CYS A 220 7.32 8.76 9.34
C CYS A 220 6.07 8.35 10.14
N SER A 221 4.94 8.91 9.73
CA SER A 221 3.61 8.65 10.30
C SER A 221 2.71 8.07 9.23
N HIS A 222 1.89 7.07 9.57
CA HIS A 222 0.87 6.53 8.69
C HIS A 222 -0.49 7.14 9.03
N LEU A 223 -1.05 7.93 8.13
CA LEU A 223 -2.31 8.64 8.33
C LEU A 223 -3.49 7.68 8.12
N LYS A 224 -4.03 7.13 9.22
CA LYS A 224 -5.16 6.21 9.16
C LYS A 224 -6.50 6.85 9.47
N GLY A 225 -7.46 6.52 8.62
CA GLY A 225 -8.86 6.88 8.78
C GLY A 225 -9.18 8.34 8.49
N PRO A 226 -10.47 8.64 8.28
CA PRO A 226 -10.91 9.98 7.89
C PRO A 226 -10.56 11.08 8.90
N ALA A 227 -10.61 10.78 10.20
CA ALA A 227 -10.31 11.75 11.25
C ALA A 227 -8.85 12.22 11.24
N ARG A 228 -7.89 11.29 11.04
CA ARG A 228 -6.46 11.64 10.99
C ARG A 228 -6.07 12.32 9.67
N LYS A 229 -6.77 11.99 8.58
CA LYS A 229 -6.61 12.67 7.28
C LYS A 229 -7.17 14.09 7.28
N ARG A 230 -8.12 14.40 8.18
CA ARG A 230 -8.76 15.73 8.35
C ARG A 230 -8.04 16.67 9.34
N THR A 231 -7.10 16.20 10.13
CA THR A 231 -6.28 17.07 11.01
C THR A 231 -5.24 17.88 10.23
N ARG A 232 -5.22 17.77 8.91
CA ARG A 232 -4.50 18.69 8.03
C ARG A 232 -5.28 20.01 7.98
N THR A 233 -4.59 21.08 8.32
CA THR A 233 -5.12 22.45 8.40
C THR A 233 -5.58 23.03 7.06
N ASP A 234 -5.43 22.31 5.95
CA ASP A 234 -5.54 22.80 4.58
C ASP A 234 -6.72 22.20 3.80
N LEU A 235 -7.51 21.29 4.40
CA LEU A 235 -8.73 20.78 3.76
C LEU A 235 -9.92 21.61 4.19
N PRO A 236 -10.69 22.22 3.27
CA PRO A 236 -11.90 22.94 3.63
C PRO A 236 -12.90 21.99 4.30
N ASP A 237 -13.53 22.46 5.38
CA ASP A 237 -14.51 21.72 6.20
C ASP A 237 -15.78 21.23 5.45
N SER A 238 -15.89 21.52 4.15
CA SER A 238 -17.12 21.36 3.38
C SER A 238 -17.20 20.15 2.46
N GLU A 239 -16.13 19.36 2.29
CA GLU A 239 -16.19 18.14 1.48
C GLU A 239 -16.07 16.87 2.32
N ALA A 240 -16.96 16.72 3.29
CA ALA A 240 -17.38 15.41 3.73
C ALA A 240 -17.87 14.65 2.51
N LEU A 241 -17.19 13.54 2.16
CA LEU A 241 -17.57 12.57 1.14
C LEU A 241 -19.05 12.69 0.76
N ALA A 242 -19.36 13.46 -0.28
CA ALA A 242 -20.62 13.34 -0.96
C ALA A 242 -20.63 11.93 -1.55
N MET A 243 -21.34 11.03 -0.87
CA MET A 243 -21.73 9.77 -1.45
C MET A 243 -22.39 10.10 -2.79
N PRO A 244 -22.00 9.44 -3.90
CA PRO A 244 -22.83 9.56 -5.08
C PRO A 244 -24.23 9.14 -4.64
N ASP A 245 -25.19 10.04 -4.80
CA ASP A 245 -26.58 9.75 -4.57
C ASP A 245 -26.91 8.42 -5.21
N ALA A 246 -27.42 7.50 -4.41
CA ALA A 246 -27.96 6.25 -4.93
C ALA A 246 -29.03 6.69 -5.93
N ALA A 247 -28.70 6.56 -7.21
CA ALA A 247 -29.66 6.79 -8.27
C ALA A 247 -30.86 5.90 -7.96
N THR A 248 -31.93 6.51 -7.50
CA THR A 248 -33.26 5.88 -7.40
C THR A 248 -33.71 5.57 -8.82
N GLY A 249 -33.22 4.43 -9.32
CA GLY A 249 -33.76 3.80 -10.50
C GLY A 249 -35.04 3.10 -10.11
N SER A 250 -36.14 3.80 -10.30
CA SER A 250 -37.47 3.20 -10.38
C SER A 250 -37.51 2.22 -11.54
N LEU A 251 -37.80 0.99 -11.25
CA LEU A 251 -38.64 0.08 -12.06
C LEU A 251 -39.34 -0.87 -11.11
#